data_619f855221563381abfa5db1237c5699
#
_entry.id   619f855221563381abfa5db1237c5699
#
_cell.length_a   1.000
_cell.length_b   1.000
_cell.length_c   1.000
_cell.angle_alpha   90.00
_cell.angle_beta   90.00
_cell.angle_gamma   90.00
#
_symmetry.space_group_name_H-M   'P 1'
#
loop_
_entity.id
_entity.type
_entity.pdbx_description
1 polymer ?
#
loop_
_entity_poly.entity_id
_entity_poly.type
_entity_poly.pdbx_seq_one_letter_code
_entity_poly.pdbx_strand_id
1 'polypeptide(L)'
;IMSKITRRSFFQQAGAVTAGGITLPGFSSTSLLAETTPNWITKPDWLNLTKEAALEPELPIIDPHHHLWDQGPLADRYMLEELIKDTQEHNVRQTVFVECSAMYRADGPEELKVVGETEFIQGVAAKSASGGYGEMRVATGIVGSANLRLGDRVAAVLEAQIAASPQRFRGIRHRAAWGDSAYLRSLGGWPSKPADAPQRILMDPEFRKGYAHLRTYGLTFEGWVFHTHIDDLTDLAKAFPDTTIIFNHLGGPIGVGPFAGHRKEVFAAWKNSVAELAKC
;
A
#
# COMPACT_ATOMS: atom_id res chain seq x y z
N ILE A 1 -26.08 16.24 30.95
CA ILE A 1 -24.78 16.96 31.08
C ILE A 1 -23.71 15.96 30.74
N MET A 2 -23.31 15.89 29.47
CA MET A 2 -22.20 15.05 29.00
C MET A 2 -20.94 15.90 29.00
N SER A 3 -19.96 15.58 29.85
CA SER A 3 -18.67 16.23 29.88
C SER A 3 -17.81 15.75 28.70
N LYS A 4 -17.27 16.68 27.93
CA LYS A 4 -16.34 16.39 26.83
C LYS A 4 -15.03 15.84 27.40
N ILE A 5 -14.73 14.56 27.14
CA ILE A 5 -13.42 13.96 27.42
C ILE A 5 -12.45 14.48 26.38
N THR A 6 -11.40 15.21 26.79
CA THR A 6 -10.34 15.67 25.89
C THR A 6 -9.28 14.60 25.73
N ARG A 7 -8.56 14.59 24.59
CA ARG A 7 -7.45 13.64 24.31
C ARG A 7 -6.41 13.53 25.44
N ARG A 8 -6.24 14.58 26.23
CA ARG A 8 -5.31 14.63 27.37
C ARG A 8 -5.76 13.80 28.58
N SER A 9 -7.07 13.64 28.79
CA SER A 9 -7.61 12.84 29.91
C SER A 9 -7.62 11.33 29.64
N PHE A 10 -7.58 10.90 28.38
CA PHE A 10 -7.49 9.49 28.02
C PHE A 10 -6.14 8.85 28.38
N PHE A 11 -5.05 9.61 28.27
CA PHE A 11 -3.70 9.13 28.60
C PHE A 11 -3.37 9.15 30.11
N GLN A 12 -4.15 9.87 30.94
CA GLN A 12 -3.93 9.93 32.38
C GLN A 12 -4.63 8.79 33.16
N GLN A 13 -5.58 8.09 32.56
CA GLN A 13 -6.31 6.98 33.24
C GLN A 13 -5.71 5.58 33.00
N ALA A 14 -4.71 5.43 32.15
CA ALA A 14 -4.03 4.14 31.90
C ALA A 14 -2.85 3.84 32.82
N GLY A 15 -2.63 4.61 33.87
CA GLY A 15 -1.44 4.57 34.70
C GLY A 15 -1.66 4.30 36.21
N ALA A 16 -2.58 3.43 36.61
CA ALA A 16 -2.68 3.03 38.01
C ALA A 16 -3.05 1.55 38.15
N VAL A 17 -2.06 0.68 38.03
CA VAL A 17 -2.07 -0.65 38.67
C VAL A 17 -0.86 -0.73 39.56
N THR A 18 -1.10 -0.65 40.89
CA THR A 18 -0.10 -0.83 41.94
C THR A 18 0.23 -2.31 42.05
N ALA A 19 1.46 -2.69 41.76
CA ALA A 19 2.02 -3.98 42.18
C ALA A 19 2.94 -3.76 43.38
N GLY A 20 2.67 -4.52 44.45
CA GLY A 20 3.45 -4.55 45.68
C GLY A 20 4.89 -5.01 45.46
N GLY A 21 5.80 -4.46 46.25
CA GLY A 21 7.24 -4.54 46.07
C GLY A 21 7.90 -5.88 46.30
N ILE A 22 8.92 -6.13 45.49
CA ILE A 22 10.12 -6.88 45.88
C ILE A 22 11.29 -6.08 45.28
N THR A 23 12.11 -5.52 46.21
CA THR A 23 13.34 -4.81 45.84
C THR A 23 14.46 -5.81 45.58
N LEU A 24 14.95 -5.88 44.35
CA LEU A 24 16.26 -6.45 43.99
C LEU A 24 17.18 -5.31 43.58
N PRO A 25 18.44 -5.25 44.05
CA PRO A 25 19.35 -4.17 43.76
C PRO A 25 20.02 -4.38 42.38
N GLY A 26 20.03 -3.34 41.58
CA GLY A 26 21.07 -3.10 40.60
C GLY A 26 20.84 -3.59 39.17
N PHE A 27 19.69 -3.27 38.56
CA PHE A 27 19.64 -3.08 37.10
C PHE A 27 19.02 -1.74 36.81
N SER A 28 19.86 -0.83 36.32
CA SER A 28 19.42 0.43 35.77
C SER A 28 18.65 0.10 34.50
N SER A 29 17.33 0.01 34.60
CA SER A 29 16.43 -0.05 33.43
C SER A 29 16.38 1.33 32.80
N THR A 30 17.46 1.68 32.09
CA THR A 30 17.37 2.68 31.01
C THR A 30 16.37 2.13 30.01
N SER A 31 15.24 2.79 29.97
CA SER A 31 14.10 2.48 29.12
C SER A 31 14.54 2.27 27.67
N LEU A 32 14.47 1.04 27.20
CA LEU A 32 14.34 0.70 25.79
C LEU A 32 12.89 0.96 25.32
N LEU A 33 12.35 2.11 25.65
CA LEU A 33 11.33 2.76 24.86
C LEU A 33 12.08 3.61 23.83
N ALA A 34 12.83 2.94 22.93
CA ALA A 34 13.15 3.54 21.65
C ALA A 34 11.80 3.99 21.07
N GLU A 35 11.65 5.28 20.88
CA GLU A 35 10.55 5.89 20.17
C GLU A 35 10.33 5.09 18.89
N THR A 36 9.27 4.30 18.84
CA THR A 36 8.81 3.63 17.62
C THR A 36 8.08 4.63 16.74
N THR A 37 8.72 5.75 16.43
CA THR A 37 8.35 6.52 15.26
C THR A 37 8.68 5.63 14.07
N PRO A 38 7.70 5.26 13.25
CA PRO A 38 7.97 4.47 12.06
C PRO A 38 9.07 5.13 11.24
N ASN A 39 10.07 4.37 10.81
CA ASN A 39 11.25 4.89 10.07
C ASN A 39 10.92 5.51 8.71
N TRP A 40 9.66 5.46 8.27
CA TRP A 40 9.18 6.02 6.99
C TRP A 40 8.50 7.38 7.11
N ILE A 41 8.40 7.97 8.30
CA ILE A 41 7.95 9.36 8.43
C ILE A 41 8.98 10.25 7.75
N THR A 42 8.51 11.03 6.79
CA THR A 42 9.31 12.01 6.07
C THR A 42 10.01 12.94 7.06
N LYS A 43 11.32 12.99 7.00
CA LYS A 43 12.15 13.89 7.83
C LYS A 43 12.65 15.00 6.93
N PRO A 44 12.02 16.19 6.93
CA PRO A 44 12.40 17.29 6.05
C PRO A 44 13.86 17.69 6.19
N ASP A 45 14.39 17.67 7.42
CA ASP A 45 15.80 18.00 7.69
C ASP A 45 16.74 16.98 7.01
N TRP A 46 16.36 15.70 7.00
CA TRP A 46 17.15 14.67 6.32
C TRP A 46 17.05 14.79 4.80
N LEU A 47 15.87 15.05 4.25
CA LEU A 47 15.68 15.26 2.81
C LEU A 47 16.45 16.49 2.30
N ASN A 48 16.60 17.52 3.12
CA ASN A 48 17.32 18.75 2.77
C ASN A 48 18.84 18.62 2.82
N LEU A 49 19.39 17.49 3.28
CA LEU A 49 20.85 17.29 3.34
C LEU A 49 21.48 17.18 1.95
N THR A 50 20.75 16.67 0.97
CA THR A 50 21.23 16.53 -0.41
C THR A 50 20.23 17.18 -1.36
N LYS A 51 20.70 18.15 -2.13
CA LYS A 51 19.92 18.78 -3.21
C LYS A 51 20.65 18.52 -4.52
N GLU A 52 19.99 17.79 -5.39
CA GLU A 52 20.50 17.46 -6.71
C GLU A 52 19.51 17.95 -7.77
N ALA A 53 20.03 18.53 -8.85
CA ALA A 53 19.19 18.87 -10.00
C ALA A 53 18.76 17.59 -10.71
N ALA A 54 17.56 17.60 -11.31
CA ALA A 54 17.13 16.51 -12.18
C ALA A 54 18.14 16.31 -13.31
N LEU A 55 18.56 15.06 -13.55
CA LEU A 55 19.53 14.73 -14.61
C LEU A 55 18.96 14.99 -16.00
N GLU A 56 17.69 14.66 -16.20
CA GLU A 56 16.97 14.81 -17.47
C GLU A 56 15.62 15.49 -17.22
N PRO A 57 15.58 16.82 -16.94
CA PRO A 57 14.37 17.52 -16.52
C PRO A 57 13.27 17.53 -17.58
N GLU A 58 13.66 17.40 -18.85
CA GLU A 58 12.71 17.40 -20.00
C GLU A 58 12.15 15.99 -20.33
N LEU A 59 12.69 14.92 -19.72
CA LEU A 59 12.24 13.56 -20.00
C LEU A 59 10.77 13.40 -19.58
N PRO A 60 9.84 13.08 -20.51
CA PRO A 60 8.45 12.88 -20.13
C PRO A 60 8.28 11.60 -19.32
N ILE A 61 7.73 11.73 -18.14
CA ILE A 61 7.56 10.64 -17.19
C ILE A 61 6.07 10.35 -16.99
N ILE A 62 5.72 9.07 -16.97
CA ILE A 62 4.47 8.58 -16.39
C ILE A 62 4.85 7.87 -15.10
N ASP A 63 4.43 8.42 -13.96
CA ASP A 63 4.59 7.75 -12.66
C ASP A 63 3.54 6.65 -12.51
N PRO A 64 3.93 5.37 -12.51
CA PRO A 64 2.98 4.27 -12.53
C PRO A 64 2.44 3.91 -11.14
N HIS A 65 2.90 4.55 -10.05
CA HIS A 65 2.55 4.10 -8.71
C HIS A 65 2.75 5.19 -7.65
N HIS A 66 1.67 5.85 -7.29
CA HIS A 66 1.66 6.75 -6.13
C HIS A 66 0.41 6.54 -5.27
N HIS A 67 0.42 7.14 -4.09
CA HIS A 67 -0.67 7.15 -3.14
C HIS A 67 -1.05 8.57 -2.75
N LEU A 68 -2.29 8.79 -2.33
CA LEU A 68 -2.76 10.06 -1.79
C LEU A 68 -3.58 9.79 -0.53
N TRP A 69 -3.34 10.56 0.52
CA TRP A 69 -4.11 10.51 1.76
C TRP A 69 -4.15 11.88 2.44
N ASP A 70 -5.32 12.25 2.94
CA ASP A 70 -5.52 13.51 3.67
C ASP A 70 -5.22 13.34 5.17
N GLN A 71 -5.56 12.17 5.71
CA GLN A 71 -5.24 11.76 7.08
C GLN A 71 -4.80 10.29 7.04
N GLY A 72 -3.53 10.07 7.23
CA GLY A 72 -2.97 8.71 7.23
C GLY A 72 -2.39 8.33 8.59
N PRO A 73 -2.30 7.03 8.90
CA PRO A 73 -1.67 6.57 10.12
C PRO A 73 -0.15 6.74 10.12
N LEU A 74 0.44 7.07 8.98
CA LEU A 74 1.88 7.03 8.75
C LEU A 74 2.50 8.37 8.44
N ALA A 75 1.73 9.33 7.96
CA ALA A 75 2.28 10.57 7.44
C ALA A 75 1.33 11.73 7.66
N ASP A 76 1.90 12.90 7.59
CA ASP A 76 1.17 14.12 7.34
C ASP A 76 0.38 13.99 6.02
N ARG A 77 -0.53 14.91 5.81
CA ARG A 77 -1.29 15.01 4.57
C ARG A 77 -0.36 14.95 3.34
N TYR A 78 -0.71 14.11 2.36
CA TYR A 78 -0.06 14.06 1.05
C TYR A 78 -1.13 13.95 -0.04
N MET A 79 -1.42 15.04 -0.68
CA MET A 79 -2.50 15.20 -1.65
C MET A 79 -1.98 15.77 -2.96
N LEU A 80 -2.88 16.26 -3.81
CA LEU A 80 -2.56 16.78 -5.14
C LEU A 80 -1.47 17.87 -5.08
N GLU A 81 -1.58 18.79 -4.12
CA GLU A 81 -0.68 19.92 -4.00
C GLU A 81 0.72 19.51 -3.59
N GLU A 82 0.84 18.56 -2.66
CA GLU A 82 2.12 18.01 -2.22
C GLU A 82 2.79 17.22 -3.36
N LEU A 83 2.02 16.36 -4.06
CA LEU A 83 2.53 15.60 -5.20
C LEU A 83 3.07 16.51 -6.31
N ILE A 84 2.35 17.59 -6.66
CA ILE A 84 2.79 18.55 -7.65
C ILE A 84 4.10 19.21 -7.22
N LYS A 85 4.19 19.60 -5.95
CA LYS A 85 5.39 20.21 -5.40
C LYS A 85 6.60 19.26 -5.46
N ASP A 86 6.41 18.00 -5.10
CA ASP A 86 7.51 17.02 -5.09
C ASP A 86 8.00 16.66 -6.49
N THR A 87 7.14 16.77 -7.49
CA THR A 87 7.46 16.41 -8.88
C THR A 87 7.84 17.59 -9.76
N GLN A 88 7.82 18.83 -9.24
CA GLN A 88 7.96 20.06 -10.04
C GLN A 88 9.27 20.20 -10.81
N GLU A 89 10.35 19.53 -10.38
CA GLU A 89 11.67 19.54 -11.04
C GLU A 89 11.79 18.49 -12.16
N HIS A 90 10.75 17.66 -12.33
CA HIS A 90 10.67 16.59 -13.30
C HIS A 90 9.48 16.78 -14.25
N ASN A 91 9.62 16.34 -15.49
CA ASN A 91 8.55 16.41 -16.48
C ASN A 91 7.53 15.26 -16.32
N VAL A 92 6.92 15.16 -15.13
CA VAL A 92 5.86 14.19 -14.89
C VAL A 92 4.58 14.63 -15.61
N ARG A 93 4.15 13.84 -16.57
CA ARG A 93 2.99 14.15 -17.42
C ARG A 93 1.71 13.52 -16.91
N GLN A 94 1.79 12.30 -16.41
CA GLN A 94 0.65 11.53 -15.92
C GLN A 94 1.07 10.65 -14.74
N THR A 95 0.09 10.29 -13.91
CA THR A 95 0.31 9.35 -12.82
C THR A 95 -0.77 8.28 -12.75
N VAL A 96 -0.43 7.13 -12.15
CA VAL A 96 -1.38 6.07 -11.79
C VAL A 96 -1.47 6.00 -10.26
N PHE A 97 -2.68 6.19 -9.75
CA PHE A 97 -2.95 5.99 -8.33
C PHE A 97 -3.12 4.50 -8.03
N VAL A 98 -2.50 4.04 -6.95
CA VAL A 98 -2.68 2.67 -6.43
C VAL A 98 -3.28 2.74 -5.03
N GLU A 99 -4.21 1.86 -4.72
CA GLU A 99 -4.92 1.79 -3.44
C GLU A 99 -3.97 1.91 -2.23
N CYS A 100 -4.42 2.59 -1.18
CA CYS A 100 -3.67 2.72 0.08
C CYS A 100 -4.57 2.65 1.32
N SER A 101 -5.79 2.16 1.18
CA SER A 101 -6.82 2.08 2.23
C SER A 101 -7.27 3.44 2.76
N ALA A 102 -7.24 4.46 1.92
CA ALA A 102 -7.71 5.79 2.26
C ALA A 102 -9.19 5.99 1.89
N MET A 103 -9.90 6.82 2.64
CA MET A 103 -11.24 7.31 2.30
C MET A 103 -12.27 6.22 1.97
N TYR A 104 -12.21 5.07 2.64
CA TYR A 104 -13.25 4.06 2.52
C TYR A 104 -14.58 4.61 3.02
N ARG A 105 -15.70 4.21 2.40
CA ARG A 105 -17.03 4.59 2.86
C ARG A 105 -17.23 4.18 4.33
N ALA A 106 -17.81 5.07 5.13
CA ALA A 106 -18.12 4.78 6.53
C ALA A 106 -19.27 3.77 6.64
N ASP A 107 -20.24 3.89 5.75
CA ASP A 107 -21.50 3.15 5.76
C ASP A 107 -21.63 2.22 4.55
N GLY A 108 -22.62 1.32 4.62
CA GLY A 108 -22.95 0.36 3.57
C GLY A 108 -22.33 -1.02 3.77
N PRO A 109 -22.52 -1.93 2.81
CA PRO A 109 -21.94 -3.27 2.84
C PRO A 109 -20.41 -3.23 2.95
N GLU A 110 -19.84 -4.06 3.82
CA GLU A 110 -18.40 -4.05 4.14
C GLU A 110 -17.53 -4.20 2.89
N GLU A 111 -17.91 -5.09 1.99
CA GLU A 111 -17.20 -5.35 0.74
C GLU A 111 -17.21 -4.17 -0.24
N LEU A 112 -18.18 -3.26 -0.14
CA LEU A 112 -18.30 -2.08 -0.99
C LEU A 112 -17.66 -0.83 -0.40
N LYS A 113 -17.20 -0.85 0.84
CA LYS A 113 -16.57 0.33 1.47
C LYS A 113 -15.31 0.77 0.72
N VAL A 114 -14.59 -0.14 0.14
CA VAL A 114 -13.37 0.12 -0.67
C VAL A 114 -13.62 1.05 -1.87
N VAL A 115 -14.87 1.12 -2.36
CA VAL A 115 -15.26 1.97 -3.49
C VAL A 115 -15.09 3.46 -3.16
N GLY A 116 -15.22 3.85 -1.89
CA GLY A 116 -15.01 5.22 -1.43
C GLY A 116 -13.63 5.79 -1.79
N GLU A 117 -12.60 4.97 -1.77
CA GLU A 117 -11.26 5.38 -2.20
C GLU A 117 -11.23 5.74 -3.69
N THR A 118 -11.86 4.94 -4.54
CA THR A 118 -11.96 5.23 -5.98
C THR A 118 -12.80 6.49 -6.26
N GLU A 119 -13.90 6.68 -5.53
CA GLU A 119 -14.72 7.92 -5.62
C GLU A 119 -13.91 9.16 -5.25
N PHE A 120 -13.16 9.08 -4.16
CA PHE A 120 -12.29 10.14 -3.69
C PHE A 120 -11.21 10.49 -4.73
N ILE A 121 -10.50 9.49 -5.24
CA ILE A 121 -9.44 9.68 -6.23
C ILE A 121 -9.99 10.15 -7.58
N GLN A 122 -11.18 9.72 -7.98
CA GLN A 122 -11.87 10.26 -9.16
C GLN A 122 -12.10 11.77 -9.01
N GLY A 123 -12.44 12.25 -7.81
CA GLY A 123 -12.55 13.68 -7.52
C GLY A 123 -11.22 14.43 -7.65
N VAL A 124 -10.14 13.86 -7.13
CA VAL A 124 -8.77 14.43 -7.26
C VAL A 124 -8.34 14.46 -8.72
N ALA A 125 -8.58 13.38 -9.47
CA ALA A 125 -8.27 13.32 -10.90
C ALA A 125 -9.05 14.38 -11.70
N ALA A 126 -10.32 14.63 -11.38
CA ALA A 126 -11.11 15.69 -11.99
C ALA A 126 -10.56 17.08 -11.64
N LYS A 127 -10.13 17.29 -10.40
CA LYS A 127 -9.47 18.53 -9.96
C LYS A 127 -8.19 18.79 -10.76
N SER A 128 -7.32 17.79 -10.92
CA SER A 128 -6.12 17.88 -11.75
C SER A 128 -6.45 18.14 -13.23
N ALA A 129 -7.45 17.47 -13.77
CA ALA A 129 -7.85 17.60 -15.18
C ALA A 129 -8.42 18.98 -15.54
N SER A 130 -8.84 19.79 -14.55
CA SER A 130 -9.33 21.16 -14.79
C SER A 130 -8.29 22.11 -15.39
N GLY A 131 -7.00 21.75 -15.31
CA GLY A 131 -5.89 22.60 -15.75
C GLY A 131 -5.47 23.68 -14.73
N GLY A 132 -6.25 23.89 -13.66
CA GLY A 132 -5.92 24.86 -12.60
C GLY A 132 -4.73 24.48 -11.73
N TYR A 133 -4.21 23.25 -11.92
CA TYR A 133 -3.10 22.67 -11.16
C TYR A 133 -1.88 22.34 -12.02
N GLY A 134 -1.75 23.00 -13.18
CA GLY A 134 -0.65 22.77 -14.10
C GLY A 134 -0.96 21.73 -15.17
N GLU A 135 0.11 21.29 -15.86
CA GLU A 135 -0.01 20.38 -17.01
C GLU A 135 -0.09 18.90 -16.65
N MET A 136 0.47 18.51 -15.50
CA MET A 136 0.43 17.13 -15.03
C MET A 136 -1.02 16.67 -14.83
N ARG A 137 -1.32 15.44 -15.23
CA ARG A 137 -2.64 14.81 -15.04
C ARG A 137 -2.50 13.68 -14.02
N VAL A 138 -2.96 13.96 -12.80
CA VAL A 138 -2.86 13.03 -11.66
C VAL A 138 -3.98 12.00 -11.73
N ALA A 139 -3.64 10.76 -11.39
CA ALA A 139 -4.54 9.61 -11.36
C ALA A 139 -5.30 9.41 -12.69
N THR A 140 -4.60 9.46 -13.82
CA THR A 140 -5.16 9.11 -15.13
C THR A 140 -5.50 7.63 -15.22
N GLY A 141 -4.81 6.78 -14.44
CA GLY A 141 -5.18 5.41 -14.11
C GLY A 141 -5.43 5.28 -12.61
N ILE A 142 -6.40 4.44 -12.23
CA ILE A 142 -6.74 4.13 -10.85
C ILE A 142 -6.71 2.62 -10.67
N VAL A 143 -5.92 2.15 -9.72
CA VAL A 143 -5.90 0.78 -9.23
C VAL A 143 -6.52 0.79 -7.84
N GLY A 144 -7.69 0.18 -7.71
CA GLY A 144 -8.42 0.13 -6.45
C GLY A 144 -8.17 -1.17 -5.67
N SER A 145 -8.91 -1.32 -4.57
CA SER A 145 -8.91 -2.54 -3.77
C SER A 145 -10.19 -3.35 -3.98
N ALA A 146 -10.06 -4.68 -3.98
CA ALA A 146 -11.19 -5.61 -3.84
C ALA A 146 -10.73 -6.87 -3.12
N ASN A 147 -11.56 -7.41 -2.24
CA ASN A 147 -11.28 -8.70 -1.61
C ASN A 147 -11.60 -9.85 -2.57
N LEU A 148 -10.58 -10.34 -3.30
CA LEU A 148 -10.75 -11.42 -4.26
C LEU A 148 -11.20 -12.76 -3.62
N ARG A 149 -11.00 -12.94 -2.29
CA ARG A 149 -11.53 -14.11 -1.57
C ARG A 149 -13.06 -14.14 -1.43
N LEU A 150 -13.74 -13.11 -1.89
CA LEU A 150 -15.21 -13.15 -2.05
C LEU A 150 -15.65 -14.15 -3.15
N GLY A 151 -14.71 -14.72 -3.91
CA GLY A 151 -15.05 -15.59 -5.04
C GLY A 151 -15.94 -14.84 -6.04
N ASP A 152 -17.00 -15.47 -6.53
CA ASP A 152 -17.91 -14.84 -7.52
C ASP A 152 -18.59 -13.56 -7.01
N ARG A 153 -18.74 -13.38 -5.70
CA ARG A 153 -19.33 -12.15 -5.14
C ARG A 153 -18.49 -10.90 -5.37
N VAL A 154 -17.21 -11.04 -5.74
CA VAL A 154 -16.35 -9.90 -6.07
C VAL A 154 -16.86 -9.13 -7.29
N ALA A 155 -17.63 -9.76 -8.17
CA ALA A 155 -18.17 -9.11 -9.37
C ALA A 155 -18.89 -7.80 -9.05
N ALA A 156 -19.75 -7.80 -8.03
CA ALA A 156 -20.48 -6.59 -7.61
C ALA A 156 -19.53 -5.48 -7.12
N VAL A 157 -18.41 -5.84 -6.48
CA VAL A 157 -17.39 -4.86 -6.04
C VAL A 157 -16.67 -4.28 -7.26
N LEU A 158 -16.27 -5.12 -8.22
CA LEU A 158 -15.59 -4.68 -9.44
C LEU A 158 -16.47 -3.76 -10.28
N GLU A 159 -17.75 -4.10 -10.43
CA GLU A 159 -18.75 -3.26 -11.12
C GLU A 159 -18.91 -1.89 -10.44
N ALA A 160 -19.00 -1.87 -9.11
CA ALA A 160 -19.10 -0.63 -8.33
C ALA A 160 -17.82 0.23 -8.46
N GLN A 161 -16.64 -0.38 -8.47
CA GLN A 161 -15.36 0.28 -8.71
C GLN A 161 -15.30 0.92 -10.11
N ILE A 162 -15.70 0.16 -11.14
CA ILE A 162 -15.76 0.65 -12.52
C ILE A 162 -16.79 1.79 -12.64
N ALA A 163 -17.95 1.65 -12.03
CA ALA A 163 -18.98 2.69 -12.04
C ALA A 163 -18.53 3.99 -11.37
N ALA A 164 -17.73 3.90 -10.30
CA ALA A 164 -17.16 5.07 -9.61
C ALA A 164 -16.15 5.84 -10.48
N SER A 165 -15.44 5.16 -11.37
CA SER A 165 -14.45 5.80 -12.27
C SER A 165 -14.33 5.06 -13.62
N PRO A 166 -15.34 5.12 -14.49
CA PRO A 166 -15.42 4.25 -15.67
C PRO A 166 -14.30 4.50 -16.69
N GLN A 167 -13.74 5.70 -16.74
CA GLN A 167 -12.69 6.04 -17.69
C GLN A 167 -11.27 5.86 -17.14
N ARG A 168 -11.10 5.73 -15.79
CA ARG A 168 -9.78 5.68 -15.17
C ARG A 168 -9.50 4.40 -14.41
N PHE A 169 -10.52 3.69 -13.98
CA PHE A 169 -10.34 2.42 -13.26
C PHE A 169 -9.70 1.38 -14.18
N ARG A 170 -8.56 0.78 -13.76
CA ARG A 170 -7.75 -0.09 -14.61
C ARG A 170 -7.40 -1.42 -13.96
N GLY A 171 -7.42 -1.52 -12.66
CA GLY A 171 -6.94 -2.73 -12.01
C GLY A 171 -7.26 -2.80 -10.53
N ILE A 172 -6.88 -3.92 -9.96
CA ILE A 172 -7.04 -4.23 -8.54
C ILE A 172 -5.67 -4.57 -7.95
N ARG A 173 -5.40 -4.02 -6.75
CA ARG A 173 -4.39 -4.54 -5.85
C ARG A 173 -5.06 -5.26 -4.69
N HIS A 174 -4.70 -6.53 -4.51
CA HIS A 174 -5.00 -7.28 -3.30
C HIS A 174 -3.67 -7.67 -2.67
N ARG A 175 -3.43 -7.20 -1.45
CA ARG A 175 -2.15 -7.39 -0.78
C ARG A 175 -1.92 -8.87 -0.49
N ALA A 176 -0.82 -9.41 -0.98
CA ALA A 176 -0.42 -10.80 -0.81
C ALA A 176 0.95 -10.95 -0.15
N ALA A 177 1.57 -9.83 0.26
CA ALA A 177 2.83 -9.84 0.99
C ALA A 177 2.62 -10.41 2.39
N TRP A 178 3.06 -11.64 2.60
CA TRP A 178 2.96 -12.36 3.87
C TRP A 178 4.34 -12.65 4.45
N GLY A 179 4.43 -12.68 5.77
CA GLY A 179 5.63 -13.07 6.50
C GLY A 179 5.31 -13.90 7.75
N ASP A 180 6.18 -14.84 8.09
CA ASP A 180 6.03 -15.77 9.21
C ASP A 180 6.16 -15.14 10.59
N SER A 181 6.71 -13.93 10.70
CA SER A 181 6.81 -13.17 11.92
C SER A 181 5.86 -11.96 11.94
N ALA A 182 5.48 -11.52 13.16
CA ALA A 182 4.67 -10.30 13.32
C ALA A 182 5.35 -9.07 12.68
N TYR A 183 6.69 -9.00 12.76
CA TYR A 183 7.47 -7.94 12.15
C TYR A 183 7.34 -7.94 10.62
N LEU A 184 7.50 -9.10 9.95
CA LEU A 184 7.35 -9.19 8.50
C LEU A 184 5.91 -8.92 8.05
N ARG A 185 4.91 -9.38 8.80
CA ARG A 185 3.51 -9.04 8.52
C ARG A 185 3.26 -7.52 8.61
N SER A 186 3.92 -6.82 9.53
CA SER A 186 3.81 -5.37 9.63
C SER A 186 4.40 -4.63 8.43
N LEU A 187 5.39 -5.19 7.74
CA LEU A 187 5.97 -4.63 6.52
C LEU A 187 5.02 -4.74 5.32
N GLY A 188 4.20 -5.82 5.27
CA GLY A 188 3.24 -6.07 4.18
C GLY A 188 1.92 -5.31 4.31
N GLY A 189 1.68 -4.66 5.42
CA GLY A 189 0.43 -3.95 5.74
C GLY A 189 0.67 -2.56 6.31
N TRP A 190 -0.44 -1.86 6.57
CA TRP A 190 -0.41 -0.63 7.36
C TRP A 190 -0.40 -0.98 8.84
N PRO A 191 0.20 -0.16 9.74
CA PRO A 191 0.18 -0.41 11.19
C PRO A 191 -1.22 -0.59 11.77
N SER A 192 -2.22 0.06 11.18
CA SER A 192 -3.62 -0.03 11.59
C SER A 192 -4.39 -1.21 10.97
N LYS A 193 -3.84 -1.82 9.93
CA LYS A 193 -4.39 -2.99 9.26
C LYS A 193 -3.23 -3.92 8.91
N PRO A 194 -2.87 -4.83 9.81
CA PRO A 194 -1.95 -5.91 9.48
C PRO A 194 -2.40 -6.56 8.18
N ALA A 195 -1.46 -6.95 7.34
CA ALA A 195 -1.81 -7.64 6.11
C ALA A 195 -2.72 -8.82 6.48
N ASP A 196 -4.00 -8.73 6.11
CA ASP A 196 -4.96 -9.83 6.27
C ASP A 196 -4.71 -10.94 5.25
N ALA A 197 -3.57 -10.89 4.56
CA ALA A 197 -3.14 -11.90 3.65
C ALA A 197 -2.77 -13.16 4.44
N PRO A 198 -3.54 -14.22 4.39
CA PRO A 198 -3.10 -15.51 4.90
C PRO A 198 -1.88 -15.97 4.10
N GLN A 199 -1.11 -16.86 4.71
CA GLN A 199 0.00 -17.51 4.01
C GLN A 199 -0.51 -18.09 2.68
N ARG A 200 0.22 -17.81 1.58
CA ARG A 200 -0.08 -18.33 0.25
C ARG A 200 -1.48 -17.99 -0.28
N ILE A 201 -1.96 -16.78 -0.01
CA ILE A 201 -3.30 -16.34 -0.44
C ILE A 201 -3.51 -16.50 -1.97
N LEU A 202 -2.46 -16.36 -2.78
CA LEU A 202 -2.53 -16.51 -4.23
C LEU A 202 -2.85 -17.95 -4.67
N MET A 203 -2.71 -18.92 -3.75
CA MET A 203 -3.08 -20.33 -3.95
C MET A 203 -4.46 -20.65 -3.42
N ASP A 204 -5.13 -19.74 -2.69
CA ASP A 204 -6.46 -19.92 -2.13
C ASP A 204 -7.48 -20.08 -3.28
N PRO A 205 -8.29 -21.17 -3.30
CA PRO A 205 -9.28 -21.41 -4.36
C PRO A 205 -10.32 -20.28 -4.50
N GLU A 206 -10.80 -19.70 -3.39
CA GLU A 206 -11.77 -18.60 -3.44
C GLU A 206 -11.11 -17.32 -3.96
N PHE A 207 -9.84 -17.07 -3.60
CA PHE A 207 -9.08 -15.97 -4.21
C PHE A 207 -8.99 -16.14 -5.72
N ARG A 208 -8.59 -17.32 -6.21
CA ARG A 208 -8.46 -17.61 -7.66
C ARG A 208 -9.78 -17.52 -8.40
N LYS A 209 -10.86 -17.91 -7.75
CA LYS A 209 -12.22 -17.77 -8.28
C LYS A 209 -12.57 -16.28 -8.47
N GLY A 210 -12.30 -15.44 -7.48
CA GLY A 210 -12.47 -13.99 -7.61
C GLY A 210 -11.51 -13.36 -8.61
N TYR A 211 -10.27 -13.82 -8.65
CA TYR A 211 -9.25 -13.34 -9.60
C TYR A 211 -9.67 -13.55 -11.06
N ALA A 212 -10.32 -14.66 -11.38
CA ALA A 212 -10.79 -14.96 -12.73
C ALA A 212 -11.74 -13.88 -13.30
N HIS A 213 -12.47 -13.17 -12.44
CA HIS A 213 -13.35 -12.07 -12.86
C HIS A 213 -12.58 -10.87 -13.43
N LEU A 214 -11.28 -10.66 -13.07
CA LEU A 214 -10.50 -9.53 -13.56
C LEU A 214 -10.42 -9.54 -15.09
N ARG A 215 -10.22 -10.69 -15.69
CA ARG A 215 -10.23 -10.85 -17.16
C ARG A 215 -11.56 -10.41 -17.78
N THR A 216 -12.68 -10.81 -17.16
CA THR A 216 -14.03 -10.48 -17.66
C THR A 216 -14.25 -8.98 -17.76
N TYR A 217 -13.71 -8.23 -16.80
CA TYR A 217 -13.81 -6.77 -16.75
C TYR A 217 -12.62 -6.03 -17.40
N GLY A 218 -11.64 -6.76 -17.96
CA GLY A 218 -10.45 -6.17 -18.58
C GLY A 218 -9.55 -5.43 -17.57
N LEU A 219 -9.50 -5.91 -16.34
CA LEU A 219 -8.72 -5.31 -15.25
C LEU A 219 -7.37 -5.99 -15.07
N THR A 220 -6.34 -5.18 -14.72
CA THR A 220 -5.02 -5.68 -14.33
C THR A 220 -5.00 -6.11 -12.86
N PHE A 221 -4.00 -6.88 -12.48
CA PHE A 221 -3.71 -7.23 -11.10
C PHE A 221 -2.35 -6.70 -10.66
N GLU A 222 -2.35 -5.93 -9.57
CA GLU A 222 -1.12 -5.45 -8.93
C GLU A 222 -0.64 -6.50 -7.92
N GLY A 223 0.37 -7.26 -8.31
CA GLY A 223 0.92 -8.35 -7.51
C GLY A 223 1.94 -7.85 -6.50
N TRP A 224 1.52 -7.50 -5.29
CA TRP A 224 2.43 -7.20 -4.20
C TRP A 224 2.68 -8.41 -3.32
N VAL A 225 3.88 -8.97 -3.45
CA VAL A 225 4.39 -10.09 -2.66
C VAL A 225 5.79 -9.77 -2.13
N PHE A 226 6.24 -10.49 -1.11
CA PHE A 226 7.66 -10.53 -0.78
C PHE A 226 8.40 -11.55 -1.64
N HIS A 227 9.74 -11.43 -1.72
CA HIS A 227 10.59 -12.32 -2.51
C HIS A 227 10.38 -13.81 -2.20
N THR A 228 9.93 -14.15 -1.01
CA THR A 228 9.60 -15.51 -0.56
C THR A 228 8.33 -16.10 -1.17
N HIS A 229 7.52 -15.29 -1.90
CA HIS A 229 6.23 -15.68 -2.47
C HIS A 229 6.10 -15.33 -3.96
N ILE A 230 7.20 -15.00 -4.64
CA ILE A 230 7.20 -14.76 -6.09
C ILE A 230 6.79 -16.02 -6.85
N ASP A 231 7.12 -17.19 -6.32
CA ASP A 231 6.75 -18.46 -6.95
C ASP A 231 5.22 -18.68 -6.93
N ASP A 232 4.51 -18.25 -5.88
CA ASP A 232 3.05 -18.28 -5.84
C ASP A 232 2.44 -17.31 -6.89
N LEU A 233 3.08 -16.16 -7.11
CA LEU A 233 2.67 -15.22 -8.17
C LEU A 233 2.94 -15.81 -9.57
N THR A 234 4.04 -16.51 -9.74
CA THR A 234 4.38 -17.24 -10.99
C THR A 234 3.35 -18.34 -11.29
N ASP A 235 2.92 -19.08 -10.28
CA ASP A 235 1.86 -20.08 -10.43
C ASP A 235 0.51 -19.42 -10.82
N LEU A 236 0.17 -18.29 -10.19
CA LEU A 236 -1.02 -17.52 -10.55
C LEU A 236 -0.95 -17.04 -12.00
N ALA A 237 0.18 -16.49 -12.43
CA ALA A 237 0.39 -16.03 -13.81
C ALA A 237 0.21 -17.15 -14.84
N LYS A 238 0.76 -18.34 -14.56
CA LYS A 238 0.59 -19.52 -15.41
C LYS A 238 -0.86 -20.02 -15.46
N ALA A 239 -1.57 -19.92 -14.34
CA ALA A 239 -2.97 -20.35 -14.27
C ALA A 239 -3.94 -19.37 -14.98
N PHE A 240 -3.56 -18.09 -15.09
CA PHE A 240 -4.39 -17.03 -15.68
C PHE A 240 -3.61 -16.18 -16.70
N PRO A 241 -3.13 -16.76 -17.80
CA PRO A 241 -2.22 -16.09 -18.74
C PRO A 241 -2.85 -14.89 -19.48
N ASP A 242 -4.17 -14.78 -19.45
CA ASP A 242 -4.90 -13.69 -20.12
C ASP A 242 -5.17 -12.48 -19.17
N THR A 243 -4.68 -12.50 -17.93
CA THR A 243 -4.80 -11.39 -17.00
C THR A 243 -3.43 -10.75 -16.79
N THR A 244 -3.29 -9.49 -17.16
CA THR A 244 -2.03 -8.76 -16.98
C THR A 244 -1.72 -8.59 -15.49
N ILE A 245 -0.54 -9.03 -15.08
CA ILE A 245 0.00 -8.84 -13.72
C ILE A 245 1.07 -7.75 -13.76
N ILE A 246 0.95 -6.76 -12.89
CA ILE A 246 1.97 -5.75 -12.64
C ILE A 246 2.73 -6.13 -11.37
N PHE A 247 4.03 -6.34 -11.50
CA PHE A 247 4.87 -6.82 -10.41
C PHE A 247 5.30 -5.67 -9.50
N ASN A 248 4.58 -5.49 -8.39
CA ASN A 248 4.78 -4.37 -7.48
C ASN A 248 6.09 -4.45 -6.69
N HIS A 249 6.69 -3.29 -6.41
CA HIS A 249 7.83 -3.13 -5.52
C HIS A 249 8.99 -4.11 -5.81
N LEU A 250 9.13 -4.52 -7.07
CA LEU A 250 10.11 -5.51 -7.51
C LEU A 250 10.05 -6.84 -6.71
N GLY A 251 8.87 -7.20 -6.20
CA GLY A 251 8.69 -8.41 -5.40
C GLY A 251 9.32 -8.35 -4.01
N GLY A 252 9.44 -7.15 -3.44
CA GLY A 252 9.79 -6.90 -2.05
C GLY A 252 10.99 -7.73 -1.53
N PRO A 253 12.23 -7.58 -2.08
CA PRO A 253 13.40 -8.27 -1.53
C PRO A 253 13.69 -7.75 -0.12
N ILE A 254 13.43 -8.57 0.90
CA ILE A 254 13.50 -8.18 2.31
C ILE A 254 14.98 -8.15 2.75
N GLY A 255 15.41 -7.00 3.30
CA GLY A 255 16.77 -6.82 3.86
C GLY A 255 16.81 -6.59 5.37
N VAL A 256 15.69 -6.82 6.08
CA VAL A 256 15.51 -6.50 7.49
C VAL A 256 14.93 -7.70 8.26
N GLY A 257 14.85 -7.59 9.59
CA GLY A 257 14.36 -8.68 10.44
C GLY A 257 15.17 -9.97 10.26
N PRO A 258 14.53 -11.12 10.01
CA PRO A 258 15.22 -12.40 9.82
C PRO A 258 16.19 -12.41 8.63
N PHE A 259 16.07 -11.48 7.70
CA PHE A 259 16.89 -11.37 6.50
C PHE A 259 18.01 -10.33 6.64
N ALA A 260 18.13 -9.66 7.80
CA ALA A 260 19.21 -8.73 8.08
C ALA A 260 20.57 -9.46 7.96
N GLY A 261 21.51 -8.88 7.20
CA GLY A 261 22.81 -9.49 6.94
C GLY A 261 22.86 -10.56 5.84
N HIS A 262 21.71 -11.00 5.31
CA HIS A 262 21.59 -12.05 4.29
C HIS A 262 21.32 -11.50 2.87
N ARG A 263 21.81 -10.29 2.58
CA ARG A 263 21.50 -9.59 1.31
C ARG A 263 21.85 -10.39 0.07
N LYS A 264 22.98 -11.15 0.09
CA LYS A 264 23.43 -11.91 -1.07
C LYS A 264 22.52 -13.08 -1.36
N GLU A 265 22.11 -13.80 -0.33
CA GLU A 265 21.22 -14.96 -0.40
C GLU A 265 19.81 -14.53 -0.84
N VAL A 266 19.29 -13.44 -0.25
CA VAL A 266 18.00 -12.84 -0.64
C VAL A 266 18.03 -12.41 -2.10
N PHE A 267 19.10 -11.74 -2.54
CA PHE A 267 19.21 -11.30 -3.92
C PHE A 267 19.28 -12.48 -4.90
N ALA A 268 20.03 -13.54 -4.55
CA ALA A 268 20.12 -14.73 -5.39
C ALA A 268 18.77 -15.46 -5.52
N ALA A 269 18.04 -15.64 -4.41
CA ALA A 269 16.70 -16.23 -4.41
C ALA A 269 15.73 -15.36 -5.24
N TRP A 270 15.65 -14.05 -4.94
CA TRP A 270 14.83 -13.09 -5.67
C TRP A 270 15.10 -13.12 -7.18
N LYS A 271 16.38 -13.05 -7.58
CA LYS A 271 16.78 -13.07 -9.00
C LYS A 271 16.28 -14.31 -9.73
N ASN A 272 16.39 -15.48 -9.09
CA ASN A 272 15.96 -16.75 -9.68
C ASN A 272 14.42 -16.77 -9.85
N SER A 273 13.66 -16.40 -8.81
CA SER A 273 12.21 -16.38 -8.86
C SER A 273 11.68 -15.35 -9.86
N VAL A 274 12.31 -14.15 -9.95
CA VAL A 274 11.95 -13.14 -10.96
C VAL A 274 12.23 -13.64 -12.38
N ALA A 275 13.35 -14.34 -12.59
CA ALA A 275 13.67 -14.91 -13.90
C ALA A 275 12.65 -15.97 -14.34
N GLU A 276 12.05 -16.72 -13.40
CA GLU A 276 10.95 -17.65 -13.70
C GLU A 276 9.62 -16.91 -13.98
N LEU A 277 9.30 -15.89 -13.17
CA LEU A 277 8.11 -15.07 -13.38
C LEU A 277 8.14 -14.37 -14.76
N ALA A 278 9.31 -13.90 -15.18
CA ALA A 278 9.47 -13.21 -16.47
C ALA A 278 9.25 -14.09 -17.71
N LYS A 279 9.03 -15.39 -17.53
CA LYS A 279 8.68 -16.33 -18.63
C LYS A 279 7.16 -16.42 -18.86
N CYS A 280 6.37 -15.83 -17.97
CA CYS A 280 4.92 -15.77 -18.07
C CYS A 280 4.49 -14.48 -18.75
#